data_7289cccaafb99f986e91b53433792ae2
#
_entry.id   7289cccaafb99f986e91b53433792ae2
#
_cell.length_a   1.000
_cell.length_b   1.000
_cell.length_c   1.000
_cell.angle_alpha   90.00
_cell.angle_beta   90.00
_cell.angle_gamma   90.00
#
_symmetry.space_group_name_H-M   'P 1'
#
loop_
_entity.id
_entity.type
_entity.pdbx_description
1 polymer ?
#
loop_
_entity_poly.entity_id
_entity_poly.type
_entity_poly.pdbx_seq_one_letter_code
_entity_poly.pdbx_strand_id
1 'polypeptide(L)'
;ISALFIHSAISPLLLAWIITVVLRVALGSATVAALTAAGLVQPLMVASNVNPALMVLVIGAGSLAASHVNDAGFWMFKEYFDLNVKQTLLIWTVLETIIAVVGLVMVLLMSLFV
;
A
#
# COMPACT_ATOMS: atom_id res chain seq x y z
N ILE A 1 -4.18 18.59 1.86
CA ILE A 1 -3.76 17.45 1.03
C ILE A 1 -4.31 17.57 -0.38
N SER A 2 -5.62 17.83 -0.53
CA SER A 2 -6.22 17.99 -1.87
C SER A 2 -5.57 19.13 -2.67
N ALA A 3 -5.23 20.24 -2.01
CA ALA A 3 -4.57 21.37 -2.67
C ALA A 3 -3.15 21.00 -3.13
N LEU A 4 -2.40 20.28 -2.30
CA LEU A 4 -1.09 19.76 -2.67
C LEU A 4 -1.17 18.84 -3.88
N PHE A 5 -2.23 18.07 -3.95
CA PHE A 5 -2.48 17.12 -5.03
C PHE A 5 -2.72 17.81 -6.37
N ILE A 6 -3.59 18.80 -6.35
CA ILE A 6 -3.98 19.54 -7.56
C ILE A 6 -2.76 20.28 -8.13
N HIS A 7 -1.89 20.79 -7.27
CA HIS A 7 -0.72 21.57 -7.68
C HIS A 7 0.57 20.75 -7.73
N SER A 8 0.51 19.46 -7.40
CA SER A 8 1.66 18.57 -7.41
C SER A 8 1.78 17.85 -8.75
N ALA A 9 3.00 17.54 -9.16
CA ALA A 9 3.25 16.66 -10.29
C ALA A 9 3.07 15.18 -9.94
N ILE A 10 2.83 14.87 -8.65
CA ILE A 10 2.66 13.50 -8.18
C ILE A 10 1.29 12.99 -8.58
N SER A 11 1.24 11.79 -9.18
CA SER A 11 0.00 11.12 -9.52
C SER A 11 -0.84 10.89 -8.26
N PRO A 12 -2.18 11.11 -8.32
CA PRO A 12 -3.06 10.75 -7.21
C PRO A 12 -2.93 9.29 -6.77
N LEU A 13 -2.70 8.39 -7.72
CA LEU A 13 -2.51 6.97 -7.42
C LEU A 13 -1.24 6.74 -6.62
N LEU A 14 -0.15 7.39 -7.01
CA LEU A 14 1.11 7.27 -6.28
C LEU A 14 0.99 7.80 -4.86
N LEU A 15 0.34 8.93 -4.67
CA LEU A 15 0.16 9.50 -3.34
C LEU A 15 -0.72 8.62 -2.46
N ALA A 16 -1.79 8.04 -3.02
CA ALA A 16 -2.63 7.09 -2.28
C ALA A 16 -1.83 5.87 -1.83
N TRP A 17 -0.96 5.37 -2.70
CA TRP A 17 -0.06 4.26 -2.38
C TRP A 17 0.89 4.63 -1.24
N ILE A 18 1.52 5.81 -1.32
CA ILE A 18 2.44 6.30 -0.28
C ILE A 18 1.72 6.43 1.07
N ILE A 19 0.54 7.02 1.08
CA ILE A 19 -0.26 7.16 2.31
C ILE A 19 -0.56 5.79 2.90
N THR A 20 -0.95 4.83 2.06
CA THR A 20 -1.28 3.48 2.52
C THR A 20 -0.05 2.78 3.08
N VAL A 21 1.11 2.91 2.44
CA VAL A 21 2.36 2.32 2.92
C VAL A 21 2.74 2.88 4.29
N VAL A 22 2.66 4.19 4.46
CA VAL A 22 2.98 4.83 5.75
C VAL A 22 2.06 4.30 6.85
N LEU A 23 0.76 4.23 6.58
CA LEU A 23 -0.20 3.70 7.55
C LEU A 23 0.05 2.22 7.84
N ARG A 24 0.38 1.45 6.82
CA ARG A 24 0.68 0.03 6.96
C ARG A 24 1.85 -0.21 7.90
N VAL A 25 2.94 0.52 7.70
CA VAL A 25 4.13 0.39 8.55
C VAL A 25 3.82 0.81 9.97
N ALA A 26 3.05 1.88 10.15
CA ALA A 26 2.72 2.41 11.47
C ALA A 26 1.71 1.54 12.24
N LEU A 27 0.66 1.07 11.56
CA LEU A 27 -0.45 0.38 12.20
C LEU A 27 -0.27 -1.15 12.30
N GLY A 28 0.55 -1.72 11.43
CA GLY A 28 0.83 -3.14 11.45
C GLY A 28 -0.30 -4.04 10.96
N SER A 29 -1.31 -3.49 10.29
CA SER A 29 -2.44 -4.25 9.78
C SER A 29 -2.78 -3.77 8.37
N ALA A 30 -2.82 -4.71 7.42
CA ALA A 30 -3.19 -4.41 6.04
C ALA A 30 -4.64 -3.91 5.96
N THR A 31 -5.56 -4.56 6.67
CA THR A 31 -6.97 -4.19 6.66
C THR A 31 -7.20 -2.79 7.21
N VAL A 32 -6.62 -2.50 8.38
CA VAL A 32 -6.78 -1.18 9.02
C VAL A 32 -6.13 -0.10 8.17
N ALA A 33 -4.94 -0.36 7.62
CA ALA A 33 -4.25 0.59 6.76
C ALA A 33 -5.06 0.89 5.50
N ALA A 34 -5.60 -0.13 4.85
CA ALA A 34 -6.40 0.05 3.64
C ALA A 34 -7.68 0.83 3.90
N LEU A 35 -8.41 0.50 4.97
CA LEU A 35 -9.65 1.20 5.32
C LEU A 35 -9.38 2.66 5.69
N THR A 36 -8.34 2.90 6.47
CA THR A 36 -7.97 4.27 6.87
C THR A 36 -7.53 5.10 5.66
N ALA A 37 -6.69 4.52 4.80
CA ALA A 37 -6.25 5.19 3.58
C ALA A 37 -7.42 5.51 2.66
N ALA A 38 -8.37 4.58 2.51
CA ALA A 38 -9.56 4.80 1.68
C ALA A 38 -10.35 6.02 2.15
N GLY A 39 -10.52 6.16 3.47
CA GLY A 39 -11.20 7.31 4.03
C GLY A 39 -10.44 8.62 3.78
N LEU A 40 -9.12 8.59 3.92
CA LEU A 40 -8.28 9.78 3.73
C LEU A 40 -8.19 10.23 2.28
N VAL A 41 -8.20 9.29 1.33
CA VAL A 41 -8.03 9.64 -0.08
C VAL A 41 -9.35 9.91 -0.80
N GLN A 42 -10.50 9.69 -0.17
CA GLN A 42 -11.78 9.87 -0.81
C GLN A 42 -12.00 11.29 -1.36
N PRO A 43 -11.74 12.38 -0.59
CA PRO A 43 -11.85 13.73 -1.13
C PRO A 43 -10.93 13.98 -2.32
N LEU A 44 -9.78 13.38 -2.30
CA LEU A 44 -8.79 13.46 -3.34
C LEU A 44 -9.24 12.80 -4.62
N MET A 45 -9.85 11.63 -4.50
CA MET A 45 -10.40 10.89 -5.64
C MET A 45 -11.49 11.72 -6.34
N VAL A 46 -12.34 12.37 -5.56
CA VAL A 46 -13.40 13.23 -6.10
C VAL A 46 -12.80 14.45 -6.81
N ALA A 47 -11.78 15.08 -6.20
CA ALA A 47 -11.16 16.29 -6.73
C ALA A 47 -10.34 16.03 -7.99
N SER A 48 -9.67 14.87 -8.09
CA SER A 48 -8.75 14.57 -9.18
C SER A 48 -9.35 13.74 -10.31
N ASN A 49 -10.61 13.32 -10.17
CA ASN A 49 -11.32 12.55 -11.20
C ASN A 49 -10.58 11.26 -11.62
N VAL A 50 -9.93 10.60 -10.67
CA VAL A 50 -9.22 9.36 -10.90
C VAL A 50 -10.21 8.19 -10.94
N ASN A 51 -9.92 7.17 -11.74
CA ASN A 51 -10.71 5.95 -11.81
C ASN A 51 -10.78 5.28 -10.43
N PRO A 52 -11.97 5.11 -9.84
CA PRO A 52 -12.09 4.51 -8.50
C PRO A 52 -11.54 3.09 -8.41
N ALA A 53 -11.64 2.30 -9.49
CA ALA A 53 -11.12 0.94 -9.50
C ALA A 53 -9.60 0.92 -9.34
N LEU A 54 -8.89 1.83 -10.01
CA LEU A 54 -7.45 1.96 -9.88
C LEU A 54 -7.05 2.42 -8.48
N MET A 55 -7.84 3.30 -7.87
CA MET A 55 -7.61 3.76 -6.51
C MET A 55 -7.70 2.60 -5.52
N VAL A 56 -8.69 1.73 -5.66
CA VAL A 56 -8.84 0.54 -4.83
C VAL A 56 -7.64 -0.38 -4.98
N LEU A 57 -7.20 -0.61 -6.22
CA LEU A 57 -6.06 -1.49 -6.48
C LEU A 57 -4.76 -0.95 -5.88
N VAL A 58 -4.52 0.34 -5.98
CA VAL A 58 -3.28 0.93 -5.48
C VAL A 58 -3.25 0.96 -3.95
N ILE A 59 -4.39 1.16 -3.31
CA ILE A 59 -4.50 1.07 -1.85
C ILE A 59 -4.25 -0.37 -1.40
N GLY A 60 -4.83 -1.34 -2.09
CA GLY A 60 -4.59 -2.75 -1.82
C GLY A 60 -3.11 -3.12 -1.93
N ALA A 61 -2.45 -2.66 -2.99
CA ALA A 61 -1.02 -2.89 -3.17
C ALA A 61 -0.20 -2.27 -2.04
N GLY A 62 -0.48 -1.03 -1.67
CA GLY A 62 0.23 -0.34 -0.59
C GLY A 62 0.04 -1.01 0.76
N SER A 63 -1.10 -1.64 0.99
CA SER A 63 -1.41 -2.31 2.26
C SER A 63 -0.56 -3.55 2.52
N LEU A 64 0.18 -4.03 1.55
CA LEU A 64 1.07 -5.19 1.69
C LEU A 64 2.51 -4.79 1.99
N ALA A 65 2.88 -3.53 1.86
CA ALA A 65 4.25 -3.08 1.97
C ALA A 65 4.81 -3.25 3.39
N ALA A 66 6.06 -3.68 3.47
CA ALA A 66 6.85 -3.68 4.69
C ALA A 66 6.17 -4.36 5.89
N SER A 67 5.54 -5.52 5.65
CA SER A 67 5.04 -6.36 6.74
C SER A 67 6.22 -6.77 7.63
N HIS A 68 6.15 -6.45 8.91
CA HIS A 68 7.25 -6.71 9.84
C HIS A 68 6.73 -7.14 11.23
N VAL A 69 7.52 -6.91 12.25
CA VAL A 69 7.27 -7.44 13.60
C VAL A 69 5.95 -6.95 14.23
N ASN A 70 5.32 -5.92 13.69
CA ASN A 70 4.03 -5.44 14.18
C ASN A 70 2.83 -6.09 13.48
N ASP A 71 3.05 -7.05 12.60
CA ASP A 71 2.02 -7.67 11.79
C ASP A 71 1.84 -9.14 12.15
N ALA A 72 0.61 -9.56 12.43
CA ALA A 72 0.30 -10.94 12.75
C ALA A 72 0.71 -11.91 11.65
N GLY A 73 0.58 -11.52 10.38
CA GLY A 73 0.99 -12.34 9.24
C GLY A 73 2.47 -12.66 9.24
N PHE A 74 3.30 -11.70 9.66
CA PHE A 74 4.74 -11.88 9.82
C PHE A 74 5.05 -13.04 10.78
N TRP A 75 4.40 -13.03 11.95
CA TRP A 75 4.63 -14.06 12.97
C TRP A 75 4.07 -15.40 12.55
N MET A 76 2.93 -15.43 11.85
CA MET A 76 2.36 -16.68 11.33
C MET A 76 3.30 -17.32 10.32
N PHE A 77 3.83 -16.55 9.39
CA PHE A 77 4.78 -17.04 8.39
C PHE A 77 6.04 -17.59 9.09
N LYS A 78 6.56 -16.87 10.08
CA LYS A 78 7.72 -17.27 10.85
C LYS A 78 7.51 -18.64 11.52
N GLU A 79 6.38 -18.83 12.17
CA GLU A 79 6.09 -20.08 12.88
C GLU A 79 5.83 -21.24 11.92
N TYR A 80 5.12 -20.99 10.83
CA TYR A 80 4.83 -22.03 9.85
C TYR A 80 6.08 -22.64 9.21
N PHE A 81 7.08 -21.81 8.95
CA PHE A 81 8.31 -22.24 8.27
C PHE A 81 9.49 -22.40 9.24
N ASP A 82 9.23 -22.30 10.53
CA ASP A 82 10.26 -22.47 11.59
C ASP A 82 11.48 -21.58 11.34
N LEU A 83 11.22 -20.30 11.06
CA LEU A 83 12.25 -19.30 10.80
C LEU A 83 12.55 -18.48 12.04
N ASN A 84 13.74 -17.84 12.07
CA ASN A 84 14.01 -16.80 13.05
C ASN A 84 13.52 -15.43 12.54
N VAL A 85 13.58 -14.40 13.38
CA VAL A 85 13.08 -13.05 13.03
C VAL A 85 13.85 -12.48 11.83
N LYS A 86 15.17 -12.66 11.81
CA LYS A 86 16.01 -12.16 10.71
C LYS A 86 15.64 -12.81 9.37
N GLN A 87 15.46 -14.12 9.36
CA GLN A 87 15.05 -14.85 8.16
C GLN A 87 13.68 -14.40 7.68
N THR A 88 12.76 -14.18 8.60
CA THR A 88 11.41 -13.73 8.27
C THR A 88 11.45 -12.32 7.68
N LEU A 89 12.27 -11.41 8.22
CA LEU A 89 12.44 -10.09 7.65
C LEU A 89 13.01 -10.14 6.23
N LEU A 90 13.96 -11.04 5.98
CA LEU A 90 14.59 -11.17 4.67
C LEU A 90 13.66 -11.81 3.64
N ILE A 91 12.78 -12.70 4.05
CA ILE A 91 11.91 -13.44 3.13
C ILE A 91 10.54 -12.80 3.05
N TRP A 92 9.80 -12.75 4.16
CA TRP A 92 8.41 -12.30 4.18
C TRP A 92 8.30 -10.81 3.90
N THR A 93 9.05 -10.00 4.64
CA THR A 93 8.97 -8.54 4.51
C THR A 93 9.41 -8.10 3.12
N VAL A 94 10.48 -8.68 2.59
CA VAL A 94 10.97 -8.38 1.25
C VAL A 94 9.95 -8.80 0.19
N LEU A 95 9.39 -10.02 0.32
CA LEU A 95 8.38 -10.52 -0.62
C LEU A 95 7.14 -9.61 -0.64
N GLU A 96 6.62 -9.27 0.53
CA GLU A 96 5.45 -8.40 0.63
C GLU A 96 5.72 -7.02 0.05
N THR A 97 6.90 -6.47 0.28
CA THR A 97 7.29 -5.18 -0.26
C THR A 97 7.43 -5.22 -1.79
N ILE A 98 7.99 -6.30 -2.33
CA ILE A 98 8.09 -6.49 -3.78
C ILE A 98 6.69 -6.52 -4.40
N ILE A 99 5.76 -7.24 -3.80
CA ILE A 99 4.37 -7.29 -4.27
C ILE A 99 3.74 -5.90 -4.25
N ALA A 100 3.97 -5.12 -3.20
CA ALA A 100 3.44 -3.77 -3.10
C ALA A 100 3.98 -2.85 -4.20
N VAL A 101 5.28 -2.92 -4.49
CA VAL A 101 5.91 -2.10 -5.52
C VAL A 101 5.47 -2.53 -6.91
N VAL A 102 5.46 -3.83 -7.18
CA VAL A 102 5.00 -4.37 -8.48
C VAL A 102 3.53 -4.01 -8.70
N GLY A 103 2.70 -4.10 -7.67
CA GLY A 103 1.31 -3.71 -7.74
C GLY A 103 1.14 -2.24 -8.10
N LEU A 104 1.96 -1.36 -7.51
CA LEU A 104 1.96 0.06 -7.86
C LEU A 104 2.31 0.27 -9.34
N VAL A 105 3.38 -0.37 -9.81
CA VAL A 105 3.81 -0.26 -11.22
C VAL A 105 2.70 -0.73 -12.15
N MET A 106 2.08 -1.86 -11.85
CA MET A 106 0.98 -2.40 -12.67
C MET A 106 -0.21 -1.45 -12.72
N VAL A 107 -0.59 -0.84 -11.59
CA VAL A 107 -1.69 0.12 -11.55
C VAL A 107 -1.35 1.37 -12.36
N LEU A 108 -0.13 1.87 -12.25
CA LEU A 108 0.30 3.04 -13.02
C LEU A 108 0.29 2.76 -14.51
N LEU A 109 0.71 1.55 -14.93
CA LEU A 109 0.62 1.13 -16.33
C LEU A 109 -0.82 1.04 -16.80
N MET A 110 -1.72 0.48 -15.99
CA MET A 110 -3.14 0.39 -16.31
C MET A 110 -3.77 1.78 -16.45
N SER A 111 -3.31 2.76 -15.69
CA SER A 111 -3.83 4.12 -15.74
C SER A 111 -3.59 4.81 -17.08
N LEU A 112 -2.65 4.31 -17.88
CA LEU A 112 -2.39 4.82 -19.22
C LEU A 112 -3.47 4.39 -20.22
N PHE A 113 -4.24 3.33 -19.90
CA PHE A 113 -5.22 2.74 -20.80
C PHE A 113 -6.67 2.92 -20.31
N VAL A 114 -6.84 3.39 -19.09
CA VAL A 114 -8.17 3.50 -18.47
C VAL A 114 -8.56 4.97 -18.11
#